data_4133af5bb164eee1e4930aa46eb8c907
#
_entry.id   4133af5bb164eee1e4930aa46eb8c907
#
_cell.length_a   1.000
_cell.length_b   1.000
_cell.length_c   1.000
_cell.angle_alpha   90.00
_cell.angle_beta   90.00
_cell.angle_gamma   90.00
#
_symmetry.space_group_name_H-M   'P 1'
#
loop_
_entity.id
_entity.type
_entity.pdbx_description
1 polymer ?
#
loop_
_entity_poly.entity_id
_entity_poly.type
_entity_poly.pdbx_seq_one_letter_code
_entity_poly.pdbx_strand_id
1 'polypeptide(L)'
;MEKNAKIYVAGHHGLVGSAIWNNLQQKGYTNLVGRSHKELDLLDGQAVKEFFDEEQPRYVILAAAHVGGIMANSLYRADFIYQNLQIQQNVIGESFRHNVKKLLFLGSTCIYPRDAGQPMKEEVLLTSPLEY
;
A
#
# COMPACT_ATOMS: atom_id res chain seq x y z
N MET A 1 -17.71 -7.24 1.99
CA MET A 1 -16.99 -7.33 3.31
C MET A 1 -18.01 -7.19 4.43
N GLU A 2 -17.87 -7.98 5.46
CA GLU A 2 -18.68 -7.88 6.66
C GLU A 2 -18.31 -6.59 7.44
N LYS A 3 -19.29 -5.89 8.01
CA LYS A 3 -19.09 -4.57 8.64
C LYS A 3 -18.22 -4.61 9.91
N ASN A 4 -18.17 -5.75 10.58
CA ASN A 4 -17.36 -5.98 11.78
C ASN A 4 -16.04 -6.71 11.48
N ALA A 5 -15.76 -7.05 10.24
CA ALA A 5 -14.49 -7.68 9.88
C ALA A 5 -13.32 -6.74 10.10
N LYS A 6 -12.23 -7.26 10.66
CA LYS A 6 -11.02 -6.47 10.90
C LYS A 6 -10.36 -6.10 9.57
N ILE A 7 -10.19 -4.81 9.33
CA ILE A 7 -9.58 -4.25 8.13
C ILE A 7 -8.34 -3.46 8.54
N TYR A 8 -7.18 -3.90 8.10
CA TYR A 8 -5.94 -3.15 8.27
C TYR A 8 -5.72 -2.20 7.10
N VAL A 9 -5.56 -0.91 7.40
CA VAL A 9 -5.22 0.13 6.42
C VAL A 9 -3.80 0.59 6.68
N ALA A 10 -2.85 0.02 5.95
CA ALA A 10 -1.45 0.44 5.99
C ALA A 10 -1.31 1.82 5.32
N GLY A 11 -0.75 2.79 6.05
CA GLY A 11 -0.64 4.16 5.56
C GLY A 11 -1.90 5.01 5.78
N HIS A 12 -2.70 4.71 6.79
CA HIS A 12 -3.98 5.38 7.10
C HIS A 12 -3.86 6.89 7.40
N HIS A 13 -2.68 7.40 7.68
CA HIS A 13 -2.43 8.84 7.86
C HIS A 13 -2.04 9.57 6.57
N GLY A 14 -1.72 8.83 5.50
CA GLY A 14 -1.41 9.41 4.19
C GLY A 14 -2.65 9.97 3.49
N LEU A 15 -2.44 10.67 2.38
CA LEU A 15 -3.53 11.28 1.60
C LEU A 15 -4.61 10.26 1.20
N VAL A 16 -4.20 9.20 0.55
CA VAL A 16 -5.14 8.16 0.07
C VAL A 16 -5.62 7.29 1.22
N GLY A 17 -4.72 6.88 2.12
CA GLY A 17 -5.06 6.03 3.26
C GLY A 17 -6.10 6.68 4.20
N SER A 18 -5.99 7.98 4.47
CA SER A 18 -6.96 8.70 5.30
C SER A 18 -8.32 8.82 4.63
N ALA A 19 -8.36 9.05 3.32
CA ALA A 19 -9.60 9.08 2.56
C ALA A 19 -10.31 7.72 2.58
N ILE A 20 -9.55 6.63 2.41
CA ILE A 20 -10.07 5.26 2.53
C ILE A 20 -10.60 4.99 3.94
N TRP A 21 -9.85 5.35 4.96
CA TRP A 21 -10.24 5.20 6.36
C TRP A 21 -11.57 5.88 6.65
N ASN A 22 -11.68 7.16 6.31
CA ASN A 22 -12.91 7.94 6.50
C ASN A 22 -14.10 7.36 5.73
N ASN A 23 -13.88 6.93 4.49
CA ASN A 23 -14.93 6.31 3.68
C ASN A 23 -15.44 5.00 4.30
N LEU A 24 -14.53 4.16 4.79
CA LEU A 24 -14.90 2.92 5.47
C LEU A 24 -15.71 3.20 6.74
N GLN A 25 -15.33 4.19 7.56
CA GLN A 25 -16.08 4.60 8.74
C GLN A 25 -17.49 5.08 8.37
N GLN A 26 -17.61 5.96 7.37
CA GLN A 26 -18.91 6.46 6.89
C GLN A 26 -19.81 5.34 6.37
N LYS A 27 -19.22 4.29 5.80
CA LYS A 27 -19.94 3.10 5.31
C LYS A 27 -20.27 2.10 6.43
N GLY A 28 -19.95 2.42 7.68
CA GLY A 28 -20.30 1.60 8.84
C GLY A 28 -19.37 0.41 9.12
N TYR A 29 -18.13 0.44 8.61
CA TYR A 29 -17.10 -0.51 9.03
C TYR A 29 -16.54 -0.07 10.38
N THR A 30 -16.65 -0.91 11.40
CA THR A 30 -16.36 -0.53 12.78
C THR A 30 -15.04 -1.08 13.32
N ASN A 31 -14.43 -2.04 12.62
CA ASN A 31 -13.23 -2.72 13.11
C ASN A 31 -12.03 -2.40 12.21
N LEU A 32 -11.65 -1.12 12.19
CA LEU A 32 -10.50 -0.64 11.41
C LEU A 32 -9.25 -0.61 12.27
N VAL A 33 -8.15 -1.07 11.71
CA VAL A 33 -6.83 -1.06 12.36
C VAL A 33 -5.85 -0.28 11.49
N GLY A 34 -5.12 0.62 12.11
CA GLY A 34 -4.03 1.38 11.53
C GLY A 34 -2.89 1.53 12.53
N ARG A 35 -1.68 1.71 12.05
CA ARG A 35 -0.50 2.03 12.85
C ARG A 35 0.25 3.15 12.18
N SER A 36 0.71 4.11 12.97
CA SER A 36 1.64 5.12 12.50
C SER A 36 3.03 4.50 12.25
N HIS A 37 3.88 5.20 11.52
CA HIS A 37 5.27 4.76 11.31
C HIS A 37 6.03 4.53 12.62
N LYS A 38 5.72 5.32 13.68
CA LYS A 38 6.35 5.16 14.99
C LYS A 38 5.89 3.91 15.74
N GLU A 39 4.67 3.48 15.50
CA GLU A 39 4.08 2.29 16.12
C GLU A 39 4.42 1.01 15.36
N LEU A 40 4.55 1.09 14.04
CA LEU A 40 4.89 -0.04 13.18
C LEU A 40 5.70 0.45 11.98
N ASP A 41 6.98 0.13 11.97
CA ASP A 41 7.83 0.33 10.80
C ASP A 41 7.64 -0.84 9.81
N LEU A 42 7.07 -0.54 8.65
CA LEU A 42 6.81 -1.54 7.61
C LEU A 42 8.08 -2.06 6.92
N LEU A 43 9.23 -1.43 7.16
CA LEU A 43 10.53 -1.94 6.72
C LEU A 43 11.04 -3.08 7.62
N ASP A 44 10.57 -3.14 8.87
CA ASP A 44 10.92 -4.20 9.82
C ASP A 44 9.98 -5.40 9.64
N GLY A 45 10.48 -6.43 8.95
CA GLY A 45 9.70 -7.65 8.67
C GLY A 45 9.27 -8.41 9.93
N GLN A 46 10.07 -8.37 11.00
CA GLN A 46 9.72 -9.03 12.25
C GLN A 46 8.58 -8.29 12.96
N ALA A 47 8.65 -6.95 13.01
CA ALA A 47 7.58 -6.13 13.58
C ALA A 47 6.27 -6.30 12.80
N VAL A 48 6.33 -6.38 11.47
CA VAL A 48 5.14 -6.63 10.64
C VAL A 48 4.55 -8.01 10.93
N LYS A 49 5.40 -9.03 11.05
CA LYS A 49 4.94 -10.38 11.42
C LYS A 49 4.22 -10.40 12.77
N GLU A 50 4.81 -9.80 13.81
CA GLU A 50 4.23 -9.70 15.15
C GLU A 50 2.89 -8.97 15.13
N PHE A 51 2.79 -7.88 14.39
CA PHE A 51 1.55 -7.16 14.18
C PHE A 51 0.45 -8.04 13.56
N PHE A 52 0.78 -8.82 12.53
CA PHE A 52 -0.18 -9.74 11.90
C PHE A 52 -0.54 -10.91 12.82
N ASP A 53 0.41 -11.42 13.60
CA ASP A 53 0.17 -12.46 14.62
C ASP A 53 -0.84 -11.97 15.68
N GLU A 54 -0.72 -10.73 16.12
CA GLU A 54 -1.59 -10.12 17.14
C GLU A 54 -2.96 -9.73 16.57
N GLU A 55 -2.97 -8.97 15.48
CA GLU A 55 -4.19 -8.33 14.97
C GLU A 55 -5.04 -9.25 14.09
N GLN A 56 -4.43 -10.23 13.41
CA GLN A 56 -5.13 -11.17 12.52
C GLN A 56 -6.13 -10.47 11.57
N PRO A 57 -5.70 -9.49 10.74
CA PRO A 57 -6.62 -8.77 9.89
C PRO A 57 -7.25 -9.70 8.84
N ARG A 58 -8.53 -9.55 8.59
CA ARG A 58 -9.25 -10.29 7.56
C ARG A 58 -9.10 -9.68 6.18
N TYR A 59 -8.96 -8.36 6.14
CA TYR A 59 -8.75 -7.58 4.91
C TYR A 59 -7.59 -6.63 5.12
N VAL A 60 -6.81 -6.42 4.07
CA VAL A 60 -5.66 -5.50 4.09
C VAL A 60 -5.76 -4.54 2.93
N ILE A 61 -5.56 -3.26 3.20
CA ILE A 61 -5.42 -2.21 2.18
C ILE A 61 -4.03 -1.61 2.32
N LEU A 62 -3.19 -1.83 1.32
CA LEU A 62 -1.83 -1.32 1.30
C LEU A 62 -1.78 0.02 0.55
N ALA A 63 -1.89 1.11 1.32
CA ALA A 63 -1.77 2.48 0.85
C ALA A 63 -0.46 3.15 1.33
N ALA A 64 0.42 2.37 1.98
CA ALA A 64 1.72 2.84 2.44
C ALA A 64 2.77 2.67 1.33
N ALA A 65 3.54 3.74 1.11
CA ALA A 65 4.71 3.73 0.25
C ALA A 65 5.68 4.83 0.71
N HIS A 66 6.96 4.63 0.43
CA HIS A 66 7.93 5.71 0.52
C HIS A 66 7.84 6.54 -0.76
N VAL A 67 7.34 7.76 -0.64
CA VAL A 67 7.11 8.65 -1.78
C VAL A 67 7.82 9.97 -1.59
N GLY A 68 8.23 10.58 -2.70
CA GLY A 68 8.86 11.90 -2.72
C GLY A 68 8.52 12.63 -4.02
N GLY A 69 8.94 13.89 -4.11
CA GLY A 69 8.83 14.65 -5.34
C GLY A 69 9.83 14.16 -6.42
N ILE A 70 9.70 14.70 -7.65
CA ILE A 70 10.53 14.34 -8.80
C ILE A 70 12.03 14.41 -8.48
N MET A 71 12.48 15.45 -7.79
CA MET A 71 13.88 15.62 -7.42
C MET A 71 14.38 14.54 -6.46
N ALA A 72 13.59 14.23 -5.43
CA ALA A 72 13.95 13.18 -4.47
C ALA A 72 14.00 11.81 -5.15
N ASN A 73 13.01 11.47 -5.97
CA ASN A 73 12.98 10.24 -6.75
C ASN A 73 14.19 10.12 -7.69
N SER A 74 14.64 11.23 -8.27
CA SER A 74 15.79 11.26 -9.16
C SER A 74 17.12 11.08 -8.42
N LEU A 75 17.25 11.64 -7.20
CA LEU A 75 18.49 11.61 -6.42
C LEU A 75 18.65 10.32 -5.60
N TYR A 76 17.56 9.74 -5.10
CA TYR A 76 17.57 8.60 -4.17
C TYR A 76 16.86 7.38 -4.75
N ARG A 77 17.08 7.09 -6.03
CA ARG A 77 16.39 6.01 -6.76
C ARG A 77 16.51 4.65 -6.09
N ALA A 78 17.71 4.30 -5.64
CA ALA A 78 17.97 3.02 -4.99
C ALA A 78 17.22 2.91 -3.65
N ASP A 79 17.20 3.98 -2.86
CA ASP A 79 16.50 3.99 -1.57
C ASP A 79 14.99 3.86 -1.76
N PHE A 80 14.41 4.60 -2.73
CA PHE A 80 12.99 4.53 -3.02
C PHE A 80 12.55 3.14 -3.49
N ILE A 81 13.26 2.54 -4.44
CA ILE A 81 12.90 1.19 -4.92
C ILE A 81 13.10 0.15 -3.83
N TYR A 82 14.21 0.21 -3.09
CA TYR A 82 14.52 -0.74 -2.03
C TYR A 82 13.46 -0.70 -0.93
N GLN A 83 13.15 0.48 -0.39
CA GLN A 83 12.19 0.63 0.70
C GLN A 83 10.77 0.26 0.26
N ASN A 84 10.33 0.66 -0.94
CA ASN A 84 9.02 0.30 -1.44
C ASN A 84 8.88 -1.21 -1.67
N LEU A 85 9.88 -1.87 -2.23
CA LEU A 85 9.87 -3.32 -2.38
C LEU A 85 9.85 -4.02 -1.02
N GLN A 86 10.61 -3.52 -0.03
CA GLN A 86 10.63 -4.09 1.31
C GLN A 86 9.26 -3.99 2.00
N ILE A 87 8.61 -2.81 1.93
CA ILE A 87 7.25 -2.61 2.46
C ILE A 87 6.27 -3.58 1.81
N GLN A 88 6.30 -3.67 0.49
CA GLN A 88 5.42 -4.56 -0.27
C GLN A 88 5.63 -6.02 0.11
N GLN A 89 6.88 -6.48 0.14
CA GLN A 89 7.21 -7.86 0.50
C GLN A 89 6.75 -8.20 1.93
N ASN A 90 6.97 -7.31 2.88
CA ASN A 90 6.58 -7.55 4.26
C ASN A 90 5.06 -7.65 4.40
N VAL A 91 4.31 -6.67 3.88
CA VAL A 91 2.85 -6.63 4.04
C VAL A 91 2.14 -7.71 3.21
N ILE A 92 2.55 -7.91 1.96
CA ILE A 92 1.95 -8.92 1.08
C ILE A 92 2.30 -10.32 1.59
N GLY A 93 3.56 -10.54 2.00
CA GLY A 93 4.01 -11.81 2.54
C GLY A 93 3.28 -12.22 3.82
N GLU A 94 3.13 -11.31 4.77
CA GLU A 94 2.39 -11.59 6.00
C GLU A 94 0.88 -11.73 5.75
N SER A 95 0.32 -10.98 4.82
CA SER A 95 -1.07 -11.16 4.39
C SER A 95 -1.32 -12.58 3.86
N PHE A 96 -0.39 -13.12 3.09
CA PHE A 96 -0.46 -14.50 2.59
C PHE A 96 -0.33 -15.52 3.73
N ARG A 97 0.69 -15.38 4.59
CA ARG A 97 0.94 -16.32 5.70
C ARG A 97 -0.20 -16.38 6.72
N HIS A 98 -0.91 -15.25 6.90
CA HIS A 98 -2.03 -15.13 7.85
C HIS A 98 -3.42 -15.33 7.20
N ASN A 99 -3.47 -15.85 5.98
CA ASN A 99 -4.71 -16.17 5.28
C ASN A 99 -5.68 -14.97 5.18
N VAL A 100 -5.14 -13.77 4.92
CA VAL A 100 -5.94 -12.59 4.64
C VAL A 100 -6.89 -12.89 3.48
N LYS A 101 -8.18 -12.64 3.67
CA LYS A 101 -9.21 -12.98 2.68
C LYS A 101 -9.06 -12.19 1.38
N LYS A 102 -8.66 -10.92 1.49
CA LYS A 102 -8.41 -10.05 0.34
C LYS A 102 -7.43 -8.95 0.70
N LEU A 103 -6.45 -8.75 -0.16
CA LEU A 103 -5.53 -7.63 -0.12
C LEU A 103 -5.79 -6.71 -1.30
N LEU A 104 -5.90 -5.41 -1.03
CA LEU A 104 -5.91 -4.36 -2.04
C LEU A 104 -4.56 -3.63 -2.01
N PHE A 105 -3.81 -3.73 -3.09
CA PHE A 105 -2.58 -2.97 -3.31
C PHE A 105 -2.85 -1.78 -4.23
N LEU A 106 -2.44 -0.59 -3.80
CA LEU A 106 -2.57 0.61 -4.62
C LEU A 106 -1.31 0.77 -5.48
N GLY A 107 -1.47 0.50 -6.78
CA GLY A 107 -0.42 0.72 -7.76
C GLY A 107 -0.29 2.19 -8.17
N SER A 108 0.59 2.45 -9.12
CA SER A 108 0.82 3.79 -9.67
C SER A 108 0.54 3.81 -11.17
N THR A 109 -0.03 4.90 -11.67
CA THR A 109 -0.16 5.16 -13.11
C THR A 109 1.18 5.44 -13.78
N CYS A 110 2.24 5.70 -13.02
CA CYS A 110 3.61 5.90 -13.53
C CYS A 110 4.22 4.63 -14.15
N ILE A 111 3.54 3.48 -14.06
CA ILE A 111 3.95 2.26 -14.78
C ILE A 111 3.64 2.34 -16.29
N TYR A 112 2.78 3.28 -16.71
CA TYR A 112 2.43 3.47 -18.10
C TYR A 112 3.42 4.39 -18.80
N PRO A 113 3.56 4.28 -20.14
CA PRO A 113 4.40 5.18 -20.91
C PRO A 113 4.02 6.64 -20.74
N ARG A 114 5.03 7.53 -20.70
CA ARG A 114 4.82 8.98 -20.59
C ARG A 114 3.87 9.53 -21.66
N ASP A 115 4.04 9.05 -22.89
CA ASP A 115 3.30 9.53 -24.06
C ASP A 115 2.08 8.64 -24.39
N ALA A 116 1.58 7.87 -23.42
CA ALA A 116 0.40 7.03 -23.61
C ALA A 116 -0.85 7.88 -23.95
N GLY A 117 -1.63 7.38 -24.90
CA GLY A 117 -2.91 8.01 -25.26
C GLY A 117 -3.89 7.99 -24.09
N GLN A 118 -4.81 8.97 -24.07
CA GLN A 118 -5.84 9.07 -23.03
C GLN A 118 -7.23 8.71 -23.62
N PRO A 119 -8.04 7.91 -22.89
CA PRO A 119 -7.71 7.21 -21.63
C PRO A 119 -6.68 6.09 -21.83
N MET A 120 -5.77 5.92 -20.86
CA MET A 120 -4.78 4.86 -20.90
C MET A 120 -5.43 3.49 -20.75
N LYS A 121 -5.02 2.55 -21.62
CA LYS A 121 -5.44 1.15 -21.55
C LYS A 121 -4.29 0.26 -21.12
N GLU A 122 -4.60 -0.89 -20.55
CA GLU A 122 -3.60 -1.85 -20.04
C GLU A 122 -2.63 -2.34 -21.13
N GLU A 123 -3.10 -2.42 -22.38
CA GLU A 123 -2.30 -2.89 -23.52
C GLU A 123 -1.11 -2.00 -23.86
N VAL A 124 -1.10 -0.73 -23.41
CA VAL A 124 0.03 0.19 -23.64
C VAL A 124 1.16 0.04 -22.63
N LEU A 125 1.00 -0.84 -21.63
CA LEU A 125 2.03 -1.13 -20.66
C LEU A 125 3.29 -1.67 -21.36
N LEU A 126 4.47 -1.13 -20.99
CA LEU A 126 5.77 -1.53 -21.54
C LEU A 126 5.96 -1.29 -23.05
N THR A 127 5.14 -0.47 -23.67
CA THR A 127 5.26 -0.20 -25.14
C THR A 127 6.20 0.94 -25.47
N SER A 128 6.56 1.80 -24.54
CA SER A 128 7.51 2.90 -24.71
C SER A 128 8.12 3.34 -23.37
N PRO A 129 9.10 4.27 -23.37
CA PRO A 129 9.77 4.73 -22.15
C PRO A 129 8.78 5.29 -21.11
N LEU A 130 9.08 5.02 -19.84
CA LEU A 130 8.37 5.56 -18.69
C LEU A 130 8.72 7.03 -18.45
N GLU A 131 7.91 7.71 -17.66
CA GLU A 131 8.26 9.01 -17.12
C GLU A 131 9.39 8.87 -16.09
N TYR A 132 10.28 9.89 -16.05
CA TYR A 132 11.42 9.90 -15.12
C TYR A 132 10.99 10.28 -13.70
#